data_99979337eb53ebe8e5be3aefb5ee07c3
#
_entry.id   99979337eb53ebe8e5be3aefb5ee07c3
#
_cell.length_a   1.000
_cell.length_b   1.000
_cell.length_c   1.000
_cell.angle_alpha   90.00
_cell.angle_beta   90.00
_cell.angle_gamma   90.00
#
_symmetry.space_group_name_H-M   'P 1'
#
loop_
_entity.id
_entity.type
_entity.pdbx_description
1 polymer ?
#
loop_
_entity_poly.entity_id
_entity_poly.type
_entity_poly.pdbx_seq_one_letter_code
_entity_poly.pdbx_strand_id
1 'polypeptide(L)'
;TLQVNDGIRIINNGGKNTYVFTENGEFDFEIADAYGNTKIVHAKVDWIDKVAPVGSIRYSLTTTTNGEVIATLETNEEVTVTNNNGSYTYVFTENGSFVFEFVDKAGNKGTVEAKVSWIDKSSPIGKITYNVKDLTNKDVTATLSVENGVVITNNGGKNTYVFTENGTFVFEFI
;
A
#
# COMPACT_ATOMS: atom_id res chain seq x y z
N THR A 1 -25.14 32.50 -7.48
CA THR A 1 -25.65 33.80 -8.02
C THR A 1 -27.15 33.71 -8.11
N LEU A 2 -27.87 34.68 -7.53
CA LEU A 2 -29.31 34.87 -7.67
C LEU A 2 -29.58 35.70 -8.93
N GLN A 3 -30.52 35.24 -9.76
CA GLN A 3 -31.08 36.05 -10.86
C GLN A 3 -32.40 36.63 -10.42
N VAL A 4 -32.60 37.91 -10.62
CA VAL A 4 -33.84 38.64 -10.33
C VAL A 4 -34.33 39.36 -11.55
N ASN A 5 -35.68 39.54 -11.66
CA ASN A 5 -36.30 40.30 -12.73
C ASN A 5 -36.16 41.81 -12.50
N ASP A 6 -36.41 42.62 -13.56
CA ASP A 6 -36.44 44.07 -13.46
C ASP A 6 -37.42 44.53 -12.39
N GLY A 7 -37.04 45.54 -11.60
CA GLY A 7 -37.83 46.08 -10.51
C GLY A 7 -37.70 45.35 -9.19
N ILE A 8 -36.96 44.25 -9.13
CA ILE A 8 -36.64 43.49 -7.91
C ILE A 8 -35.26 43.91 -7.39
N ARG A 9 -35.16 44.19 -6.10
CA ARG A 9 -33.86 44.49 -5.44
C ARG A 9 -33.56 43.45 -4.35
N ILE A 10 -32.29 43.20 -4.12
CA ILE A 10 -31.83 42.37 -2.99
C ILE A 10 -31.64 43.32 -1.82
N ILE A 11 -32.28 42.99 -0.68
CA ILE A 11 -32.34 43.86 0.50
C ILE A 11 -31.36 43.41 1.62
N ASN A 12 -30.83 42.20 1.53
CA ASN A 12 -29.74 41.71 2.38
C ASN A 12 -28.45 41.57 1.59
N ASN A 13 -27.41 40.90 2.15
CA ASN A 13 -26.09 40.63 1.51
C ASN A 13 -25.42 41.87 0.91
N GLY A 14 -25.69 43.08 1.45
CA GLY A 14 -25.19 44.33 0.90
C GLY A 14 -25.69 44.65 -0.53
N GLY A 15 -26.87 44.15 -0.90
CA GLY A 15 -27.46 44.28 -2.24
C GLY A 15 -26.82 43.39 -3.31
N LYS A 16 -25.88 42.53 -2.96
CA LYS A 16 -25.19 41.64 -3.91
C LYS A 16 -26.02 40.41 -4.22
N ASN A 17 -26.10 40.06 -5.49
CA ASN A 17 -26.80 38.86 -5.96
C ASN A 17 -25.93 37.60 -5.94
N THR A 18 -24.69 37.68 -5.41
CA THR A 18 -23.76 36.56 -5.25
C THR A 18 -23.45 36.33 -3.79
N TYR A 19 -23.46 35.07 -3.37
CA TYR A 19 -22.96 34.62 -2.10
C TYR A 19 -21.94 33.50 -2.36
N VAL A 20 -20.81 33.52 -1.66
CA VAL A 20 -19.74 32.54 -1.82
C VAL A 20 -19.81 31.58 -0.65
N PHE A 21 -20.13 30.33 -0.95
CA PHE A 21 -20.04 29.24 0.03
C PHE A 21 -18.60 28.76 0.09
N THR A 22 -17.99 28.85 1.25
CA THR A 22 -16.65 28.30 1.52
C THR A 22 -16.71 26.91 2.17
N GLU A 23 -17.89 26.50 2.61
CA GLU A 23 -18.22 25.20 3.18
C GLU A 23 -19.67 24.87 2.85
N ASN A 24 -20.11 23.66 3.13
CA ASN A 24 -21.50 23.26 2.96
C ASN A 24 -22.40 24.08 3.89
N GLY A 25 -23.54 24.54 3.38
CA GLY A 25 -24.42 25.39 4.13
C GLY A 25 -25.53 25.98 3.31
N GLU A 26 -26.23 26.91 3.92
CA GLU A 26 -27.45 27.54 3.37
C GLU A 26 -27.31 29.06 3.50
N PHE A 27 -27.94 29.79 2.57
CA PHE A 27 -28.02 31.23 2.60
C PHE A 27 -29.38 31.70 2.04
N ASP A 28 -30.03 32.60 2.74
CA ASP A 28 -31.31 33.19 2.34
C ASP A 28 -31.08 34.56 1.72
N PHE A 29 -31.37 34.70 0.43
CA PHE A 29 -31.49 36.00 -0.19
C PHE A 29 -32.87 36.57 0.11
N GLU A 30 -32.92 37.81 0.64
CA GLU A 30 -34.13 38.57 0.81
C GLU A 30 -34.26 39.56 -0.35
N ILE A 31 -35.38 39.49 -1.05
CA ILE A 31 -35.67 40.35 -2.20
C ILE A 31 -36.93 41.15 -1.94
N ALA A 32 -37.01 42.33 -2.55
CA ALA A 32 -38.18 43.19 -2.49
C ALA A 32 -38.50 43.79 -3.86
N ASP A 33 -39.79 43.99 -4.13
CA ASP A 33 -40.28 44.74 -5.29
C ASP A 33 -40.31 46.26 -5.02
N ALA A 34 -40.74 47.03 -6.02
CA ALA A 34 -40.86 48.48 -5.93
C ALA A 34 -41.97 48.95 -4.96
N TYR A 35 -42.90 48.05 -4.59
CA TYR A 35 -44.02 48.29 -3.69
C TYR A 35 -43.73 47.91 -2.24
N GLY A 36 -42.55 47.30 -2.00
CA GLY A 36 -42.13 46.87 -0.67
C GLY A 36 -42.57 45.45 -0.29
N ASN A 37 -43.13 44.66 -1.21
CA ASN A 37 -43.39 43.24 -0.97
C ASN A 37 -42.05 42.46 -0.95
N THR A 38 -41.88 41.61 0.05
CA THR A 38 -40.65 40.84 0.25
C THR A 38 -40.82 39.36 -0.01
N LYS A 39 -39.74 38.69 -0.41
CA LYS A 39 -39.66 37.24 -0.54
C LYS A 39 -38.25 36.74 -0.19
N ILE A 40 -38.21 35.57 0.41
CA ILE A 40 -36.96 34.83 0.65
C ILE A 40 -36.71 33.85 -0.52
N VAL A 41 -35.48 33.83 -0.99
CA VAL A 41 -35.01 32.83 -1.95
C VAL A 41 -33.85 32.07 -1.31
N HIS A 42 -34.09 30.79 -1.08
CA HIS A 42 -33.18 29.91 -0.38
C HIS A 42 -32.12 29.33 -1.32
N ALA A 43 -30.86 29.40 -0.93
CA ALA A 43 -29.74 28.76 -1.61
C ALA A 43 -29.08 27.75 -0.67
N LYS A 44 -28.83 26.54 -1.18
CA LYS A 44 -28.16 25.47 -0.44
C LYS A 44 -27.01 24.92 -1.23
N VAL A 45 -25.89 24.58 -0.55
CA VAL A 45 -24.73 23.86 -1.06
C VAL A 45 -24.39 22.73 -0.10
N ASP A 46 -24.32 21.50 -0.57
CA ASP A 46 -24.00 20.31 0.20
C ASP A 46 -22.99 19.37 -0.50
N TRP A 47 -22.26 19.91 -1.50
CA TRP A 47 -21.31 19.17 -2.32
C TRP A 47 -19.86 19.71 -2.27
N ILE A 48 -19.55 20.61 -1.32
CA ILE A 48 -18.18 21.04 -1.07
C ILE A 48 -17.51 19.95 -0.23
N ASP A 49 -16.51 19.30 -0.80
CA ASP A 49 -15.67 18.35 -0.11
C ASP A 49 -14.22 18.87 -0.05
N LYS A 50 -13.67 18.95 1.16
CA LYS A 50 -12.30 19.39 1.46
C LYS A 50 -11.53 18.36 2.26
N VAL A 51 -12.07 17.15 2.37
CA VAL A 51 -11.45 16.07 3.14
C VAL A 51 -10.60 15.22 2.21
N ALA A 52 -9.32 15.07 2.57
CA ALA A 52 -8.43 14.21 1.81
C ALA A 52 -8.80 12.73 2.02
N PRO A 53 -8.77 11.90 0.95
CA PRO A 53 -9.01 10.48 1.05
C PRO A 53 -7.89 9.81 1.87
N VAL A 54 -8.25 8.75 2.62
CA VAL A 54 -7.33 7.97 3.44
C VAL A 54 -7.11 6.60 2.80
N GLY A 55 -5.84 6.23 2.61
CA GLY A 55 -5.41 4.94 2.10
C GLY A 55 -4.83 4.03 3.17
N SER A 56 -4.97 2.73 2.97
CA SER A 56 -4.29 1.67 3.72
C SER A 56 -3.72 0.64 2.75
N ILE A 57 -2.75 -0.17 3.22
CA ILE A 57 -2.10 -1.18 2.40
C ILE A 57 -2.43 -2.57 2.91
N ARG A 58 -2.88 -3.43 1.99
CA ARG A 58 -3.00 -4.87 2.21
C ARG A 58 -1.94 -5.60 1.41
N TYR A 59 -1.25 -6.55 2.06
CA TYR A 59 -0.21 -7.36 1.41
C TYR A 59 -0.73 -8.77 1.11
N SER A 60 -0.26 -9.35 0.00
CA SER A 60 -0.55 -10.75 -0.37
C SER A 60 0.04 -11.74 0.63
N LEU A 61 1.18 -11.38 1.25
CA LEU A 61 1.91 -12.18 2.21
C LEU A 61 2.66 -11.24 3.18
N THR A 62 2.68 -11.61 4.49
CA THR A 62 3.36 -10.84 5.55
C THR A 62 4.40 -11.65 6.31
N THR A 63 4.69 -12.89 5.85
CA THR A 63 5.75 -13.77 6.37
C THR A 63 6.94 -13.79 5.43
N THR A 64 8.12 -14.19 5.93
CA THR A 64 9.34 -14.33 5.12
C THR A 64 9.09 -15.21 3.89
N THR A 65 9.55 -14.73 2.73
CA THR A 65 9.39 -15.42 1.44
C THR A 65 10.59 -15.11 0.54
N ASN A 66 10.91 -16.01 -0.37
CA ASN A 66 11.82 -15.75 -1.49
C ASN A 66 11.08 -15.27 -2.75
N GLY A 67 9.72 -15.26 -2.72
CA GLY A 67 8.85 -14.84 -3.81
C GLY A 67 8.51 -13.34 -3.78
N GLU A 68 7.62 -12.98 -4.66
CA GLU A 68 7.10 -11.62 -4.79
C GLU A 68 6.04 -11.33 -3.73
N VAL A 69 5.93 -10.06 -3.33
CA VAL A 69 4.88 -9.55 -2.43
C VAL A 69 4.09 -8.47 -3.16
N ILE A 70 2.78 -8.65 -3.23
CA ILE A 70 1.87 -7.67 -3.84
C ILE A 70 1.30 -6.79 -2.72
N ALA A 71 1.51 -5.48 -2.83
CA ALA A 71 0.83 -4.47 -2.04
C ALA A 71 -0.39 -3.96 -2.80
N THR A 72 -1.54 -3.94 -2.14
CA THR A 72 -2.81 -3.44 -2.68
C THR A 72 -3.25 -2.22 -1.89
N LEU A 73 -3.50 -1.12 -2.58
CA LEU A 73 -4.10 0.08 -2.02
C LEU A 73 -5.59 -0.16 -1.75
N GLU A 74 -6.03 0.13 -0.54
CA GLU A 74 -7.43 0.20 -0.13
C GLU A 74 -7.72 1.61 0.37
N THR A 75 -8.85 2.20 -0.02
CA THR A 75 -9.21 3.58 0.32
C THR A 75 -10.60 3.65 0.97
N ASN A 76 -10.81 4.67 1.81
CA ASN A 76 -12.09 4.91 2.49
C ASN A 76 -13.20 5.41 1.55
N GLU A 77 -12.83 5.88 0.36
CA GLU A 77 -13.71 6.42 -0.66
C GLU A 77 -13.18 6.16 -2.07
N GLU A 78 -13.96 6.52 -3.08
CA GLU A 78 -13.56 6.37 -4.48
C GLU A 78 -12.49 7.40 -4.86
N VAL A 79 -11.34 6.92 -5.35
CA VAL A 79 -10.21 7.74 -5.75
C VAL A 79 -9.70 7.36 -7.13
N THR A 80 -8.87 8.22 -7.70
CA THR A 80 -8.05 7.94 -8.88
C THR A 80 -6.59 7.87 -8.43
N VAL A 81 -5.92 6.75 -8.66
CA VAL A 81 -4.47 6.64 -8.43
C VAL A 81 -3.74 7.45 -9.50
N THR A 82 -2.89 8.39 -9.08
CA THR A 82 -2.25 9.37 -9.97
C THR A 82 -0.85 8.97 -10.41
N ASN A 83 -0.24 8.01 -9.71
CA ASN A 83 1.02 7.38 -10.10
C ASN A 83 0.80 5.90 -10.48
N ASN A 84 1.86 5.10 -10.57
CA ASN A 84 1.79 3.64 -10.82
C ASN A 84 0.90 3.26 -12.04
N ASN A 85 0.84 4.11 -13.07
CA ASN A 85 -0.04 3.95 -14.24
C ASN A 85 -1.52 3.78 -13.87
N GLY A 86 -1.98 4.34 -12.75
CA GLY A 86 -3.34 4.21 -12.25
C GLY A 86 -3.64 2.88 -11.56
N SER A 87 -2.63 2.04 -11.35
CA SER A 87 -2.80 0.73 -10.71
C SER A 87 -2.91 0.87 -9.20
N TYR A 88 -3.87 0.15 -8.60
CA TYR A 88 -4.04 0.00 -7.15
C TYR A 88 -3.12 -1.06 -6.54
N THR A 89 -2.31 -1.74 -7.35
CA THR A 89 -1.38 -2.78 -6.88
C THR A 89 0.04 -2.47 -7.29
N TYR A 90 0.99 -2.76 -6.40
CA TYR A 90 2.42 -2.70 -6.66
C TYR A 90 3.08 -4.02 -6.28
N VAL A 91 3.98 -4.53 -7.14
CA VAL A 91 4.68 -5.80 -6.94
C VAL A 91 6.08 -5.53 -6.45
N PHE A 92 6.41 -6.02 -5.25
CA PHE A 92 7.75 -6.03 -4.71
C PHE A 92 8.44 -7.34 -5.10
N THR A 93 9.51 -7.25 -5.86
CA THR A 93 10.41 -8.38 -6.17
C THR A 93 11.61 -8.45 -5.21
N GLU A 94 11.82 -7.40 -4.43
CA GLU A 94 12.85 -7.26 -3.39
C GLU A 94 12.33 -6.35 -2.27
N ASN A 95 13.06 -6.27 -1.15
CA ASN A 95 12.70 -5.38 -0.05
C ASN A 95 12.79 -3.92 -0.47
N GLY A 96 11.81 -3.12 -0.06
CA GLY A 96 11.75 -1.71 -0.43
C GLY A 96 10.47 -1.03 0.02
N SER A 97 10.24 0.18 -0.48
CA SER A 97 9.00 0.92 -0.28
C SER A 97 8.49 1.53 -1.57
N PHE A 98 7.17 1.74 -1.62
CA PHE A 98 6.48 2.42 -2.70
C PHE A 98 5.39 3.31 -2.11
N VAL A 99 5.28 4.55 -2.60
CA VAL A 99 4.24 5.49 -2.19
C VAL A 99 3.16 5.53 -3.25
N PHE A 100 1.93 5.16 -2.88
CA PHE A 100 0.75 5.42 -3.70
C PHE A 100 0.33 6.88 -3.52
N GLU A 101 0.05 7.54 -4.64
CA GLU A 101 -0.53 8.87 -4.71
C GLU A 101 -1.90 8.77 -5.37
N PHE A 102 -2.91 9.40 -4.78
CA PHE A 102 -4.28 9.32 -5.27
C PHE A 102 -5.04 10.61 -4.99
N VAL A 103 -6.16 10.79 -5.68
CA VAL A 103 -7.01 11.96 -5.60
C VAL A 103 -8.48 11.53 -5.62
N ASP A 104 -9.33 12.17 -4.81
CA ASP A 104 -10.77 11.98 -4.83
C ASP A 104 -11.46 12.74 -5.99
N LYS A 105 -12.79 12.68 -6.06
CA LYS A 105 -13.59 13.39 -7.08
C LYS A 105 -13.58 14.91 -6.90
N ALA A 106 -13.35 15.42 -5.68
CA ALA A 106 -13.30 16.84 -5.38
C ALA A 106 -11.93 17.46 -5.64
N GLY A 107 -10.89 16.63 -5.87
CA GLY A 107 -9.53 17.04 -6.13
C GLY A 107 -8.63 17.07 -4.88
N ASN A 108 -9.10 16.54 -3.74
CA ASN A 108 -8.29 16.39 -2.54
C ASN A 108 -7.31 15.23 -2.72
N LYS A 109 -6.06 15.41 -2.30
CA LYS A 109 -4.97 14.45 -2.51
C LYS A 109 -4.69 13.63 -1.27
N GLY A 110 -4.47 12.33 -1.45
CA GLY A 110 -4.02 11.40 -0.43
C GLY A 110 -2.75 10.67 -0.87
N THR A 111 -1.98 10.19 0.12
CA THR A 111 -0.82 9.33 -0.10
C THR A 111 -0.75 8.26 0.97
N VAL A 112 -0.18 7.09 0.62
CA VAL A 112 0.14 6.03 1.58
C VAL A 112 1.37 5.27 1.13
N GLU A 113 2.27 4.96 2.07
CA GLU A 113 3.48 4.18 1.81
C GLU A 113 3.21 2.69 2.04
N ALA A 114 3.57 1.87 1.04
CA ALA A 114 3.74 0.42 1.16
C ALA A 114 5.20 0.12 1.44
N LYS A 115 5.51 -0.77 2.42
CA LYS A 115 6.88 -1.15 2.76
C LYS A 115 6.97 -2.65 2.97
N VAL A 116 7.94 -3.28 2.30
CA VAL A 116 8.26 -4.72 2.41
C VAL A 116 9.70 -4.88 2.88
N SER A 117 9.91 -5.73 3.89
CA SER A 117 11.23 -6.02 4.46
C SER A 117 11.42 -7.51 4.79
N TRP A 118 10.58 -8.38 4.25
CA TRP A 118 10.56 -9.82 4.55
C TRP A 118 10.75 -10.70 3.30
N ILE A 119 11.23 -10.14 2.19
CA ILE A 119 11.70 -10.92 1.05
C ILE A 119 13.15 -11.30 1.32
N ASP A 120 13.41 -12.61 1.43
CA ASP A 120 14.76 -13.17 1.60
C ASP A 120 15.10 -14.05 0.38
N LYS A 121 16.09 -13.62 -0.37
CA LYS A 121 16.63 -14.34 -1.54
C LYS A 121 18.02 -14.91 -1.29
N SER A 122 18.49 -14.85 -0.05
CA SER A 122 19.78 -15.42 0.32
C SER A 122 19.76 -16.95 0.21
N SER A 123 20.81 -17.50 -0.39
CA SER A 123 20.96 -18.95 -0.42
C SER A 123 21.43 -19.44 0.96
N PRO A 124 20.92 -20.58 1.44
CA PRO A 124 21.34 -21.14 2.70
C PRO A 124 22.80 -21.57 2.64
N ILE A 125 23.51 -21.48 3.78
CA ILE A 125 24.91 -21.83 3.91
C ILE A 125 25.07 -23.13 4.70
N GLY A 126 25.90 -24.03 4.18
CA GLY A 126 26.27 -25.29 4.84
C GLY A 126 27.78 -25.38 5.15
N LYS A 127 28.12 -26.05 6.24
CA LYS A 127 29.49 -26.35 6.65
C LYS A 127 29.66 -27.85 6.87
N ILE A 128 30.71 -28.42 6.28
CA ILE A 128 31.07 -29.85 6.46
C ILE A 128 32.14 -29.96 7.53
N THR A 129 31.95 -30.94 8.42
CA THR A 129 32.96 -31.42 9.37
C THR A 129 33.16 -32.91 9.22
N TYR A 130 34.35 -33.41 9.57
CA TYR A 130 34.68 -34.82 9.52
C TYR A 130 35.08 -35.32 10.91
N ASN A 131 34.72 -36.58 11.22
CA ASN A 131 35.10 -37.23 12.46
C ASN A 131 36.60 -37.52 12.55
N VAL A 132 37.28 -37.73 11.39
CA VAL A 132 38.73 -37.96 11.25
C VAL A 132 39.25 -37.09 10.14
N LYS A 133 40.41 -36.46 10.34
CA LYS A 133 41.07 -35.61 9.35
C LYS A 133 42.48 -36.11 8.92
N ASP A 134 43.03 -37.06 9.68
CA ASP A 134 44.34 -37.67 9.40
C ASP A 134 44.17 -38.97 8.60
N LEU A 135 45.30 -39.50 8.10
CA LEU A 135 45.32 -40.80 7.42
C LEU A 135 44.71 -41.87 8.32
N THR A 136 43.77 -42.61 7.79
CA THR A 136 43.01 -43.62 8.55
C THR A 136 42.69 -44.82 7.67
N ASN A 137 42.59 -46.01 8.31
CA ASN A 137 42.04 -47.21 7.69
C ASN A 137 40.57 -47.47 8.13
N LYS A 138 39.93 -46.49 8.74
CA LYS A 138 38.54 -46.58 9.24
C LYS A 138 37.63 -45.72 8.38
N ASP A 139 36.34 -45.99 8.46
CA ASP A 139 35.33 -45.16 7.82
C ASP A 139 35.37 -43.72 8.34
N VAL A 140 35.11 -42.79 7.41
CA VAL A 140 35.08 -41.34 7.69
C VAL A 140 33.67 -40.84 7.53
N THR A 141 33.15 -40.22 8.59
CA THR A 141 31.84 -39.59 8.57
C THR A 141 31.98 -38.09 8.31
N ALA A 142 31.34 -37.63 7.23
CA ALA A 142 31.11 -36.23 6.97
C ALA A 142 29.77 -35.81 7.60
N THR A 143 29.77 -34.69 8.31
CA THR A 143 28.54 -34.12 8.93
C THR A 143 28.33 -32.72 8.37
N LEU A 144 27.17 -32.51 7.76
CA LEU A 144 26.65 -31.18 7.33
C LEU A 144 26.02 -30.46 8.49
N SER A 145 26.42 -29.23 8.73
CA SER A 145 25.73 -28.28 9.61
C SER A 145 25.13 -27.17 8.74
N VAL A 146 23.85 -26.90 8.90
CA VAL A 146 23.08 -25.85 8.20
C VAL A 146 22.34 -25.00 9.22
N GLU A 147 21.84 -23.85 8.77
CA GLU A 147 21.02 -22.94 9.56
C GLU A 147 19.65 -23.55 9.89
N ASN A 148 18.98 -22.98 10.89
CA ASN A 148 17.63 -23.42 11.25
C ASN A 148 16.65 -23.18 10.10
N GLY A 149 15.78 -24.16 9.85
CA GLY A 149 14.77 -24.10 8.80
C GLY A 149 15.21 -24.64 7.44
N VAL A 150 16.51 -24.90 7.26
CA VAL A 150 17.06 -25.51 6.03
C VAL A 150 16.72 -27.00 6.00
N VAL A 151 16.24 -27.47 4.85
CA VAL A 151 15.87 -28.86 4.60
C VAL A 151 16.88 -29.52 3.68
N ILE A 152 17.44 -30.67 4.09
CA ILE A 152 18.33 -31.49 3.23
C ILE A 152 17.46 -32.28 2.27
N THR A 153 17.69 -32.10 0.97
CA THR A 153 16.83 -32.64 -0.09
C THR A 153 17.30 -33.98 -0.65
N ASN A 154 18.57 -34.32 -0.45
CA ASN A 154 19.12 -35.62 -0.83
C ASN A 154 19.48 -36.46 0.41
N ASN A 155 20.19 -37.59 0.24
CA ASN A 155 20.68 -38.48 1.30
C ASN A 155 19.58 -38.97 2.28
N GLY A 156 18.30 -39.02 1.82
CA GLY A 156 17.15 -39.33 2.68
C GLY A 156 16.95 -38.33 3.82
N GLY A 157 17.32 -37.06 3.64
CA GLY A 157 17.22 -35.98 4.62
C GLY A 157 18.27 -36.05 5.74
N LYS A 158 19.25 -36.96 5.65
CA LYS A 158 20.32 -37.13 6.67
C LYS A 158 21.42 -36.10 6.45
N ASN A 159 21.85 -35.50 7.54
CA ASN A 159 22.98 -34.56 7.54
C ASN A 159 24.36 -35.25 7.68
N THR A 160 24.43 -36.57 7.64
CA THR A 160 25.69 -37.36 7.72
C THR A 160 25.83 -38.28 6.53
N TYR A 161 27.07 -38.40 6.03
CA TYR A 161 27.41 -39.35 5.01
C TYR A 161 28.71 -40.12 5.42
N VAL A 162 28.74 -41.45 5.25
CA VAL A 162 29.88 -42.29 5.63
C VAL A 162 30.62 -42.71 4.38
N PHE A 163 31.90 -42.36 4.32
CA PHE A 163 32.86 -42.82 3.33
C PHE A 163 33.55 -44.07 3.81
N THR A 164 33.41 -45.17 3.11
CA THR A 164 34.14 -46.43 3.32
C THR A 164 35.39 -46.55 2.49
N GLU A 165 35.56 -45.65 1.51
CA GLU A 165 36.69 -45.46 0.64
C GLU A 165 36.85 -43.99 0.26
N ASN A 166 37.95 -43.63 -0.40
CA ASN A 166 38.13 -42.25 -0.88
C ASN A 166 37.08 -41.92 -1.94
N GLY A 167 36.41 -40.77 -1.79
CA GLY A 167 35.36 -40.31 -2.70
C GLY A 167 34.87 -38.90 -2.40
N THR A 168 33.80 -38.52 -3.09
CA THR A 168 33.11 -37.22 -2.90
C THR A 168 31.62 -37.47 -2.71
N PHE A 169 31.01 -36.67 -1.87
CA PHE A 169 29.55 -36.63 -1.70
C PHE A 169 29.08 -35.16 -1.63
N VAL A 170 28.00 -34.84 -2.34
CA VAL A 170 27.42 -33.50 -2.34
C VAL A 170 26.12 -33.54 -1.55
N PHE A 171 26.04 -32.74 -0.49
CA PHE A 171 24.79 -32.49 0.19
C PHE A 171 24.01 -31.40 -0.56
N GLU A 172 22.73 -31.65 -0.81
CA GLU A 172 21.79 -30.69 -1.39
C GLU A 172 20.78 -30.27 -0.32
N PHE A 173 20.51 -28.97 -0.24
CA PHE A 173 19.61 -28.41 0.76
C PHE A 173 18.98 -27.09 0.27
N ILE A 174 17.80 -26.78 0.78
CA ILE A 174 16.99 -25.60 0.46
C ILE A 174 16.52 -24.88 1.74
#